data_120db6e86b40e41980afb7a2b6eed373
#
_entry.id   120db6e86b40e41980afb7a2b6eed373
#
_cell.length_a   1.000
_cell.length_b   1.000
_cell.length_c   1.000
_cell.angle_alpha   90.00
_cell.angle_beta   90.00
_cell.angle_gamma   90.00
#
_symmetry.space_group_name_H-M   'P 1'
#
loop_
_entity.id
_entity.type
_entity.pdbx_description
1 polymer ?
#
loop_
_entity_poly.entity_id
_entity_poly.type
_entity_poly.pdbx_seq_one_letter_code
_entity_poly.pdbx_strand_id
1 'polypeptide(L)'
;MTITEQKAFLRSYTGQAQAPADFAQRWQETAAALHPAVSCAPVAFGNPCGVYERLTVTFDGRSVTARVIHPAAGGVHPLLLMYHDLNRGVRGWHHMTRFLALGFGVVALEAEPFREDWKVQPAQAAFRQRYLDALAVAKAALALPWVDTGRVYTFGEGFGGGLALLAASLCPAVSRCAALNPLPGDFAGLGLPGYDELDAANFALLCRAEVLLGTCLMDEYAPPKGQAAIYNRLSCPKQWKLYPKYVHERVNFFENQMLCFFKDGIPEA
;
A
#
# COMPACT_ATOMS: atom_id res chain seq x y z
N MET A 1 -25.55 -17.62 2.69
CA MET A 1 -24.23 -18.26 2.47
C MET A 1 -23.53 -18.40 3.80
N THR A 2 -23.11 -19.61 4.17
CA THR A 2 -22.32 -19.86 5.38
C THR A 2 -20.90 -19.33 5.23
N ILE A 3 -20.18 -19.13 6.33
CA ILE A 3 -18.76 -18.71 6.28
C ILE A 3 -17.90 -19.71 5.48
N THR A 4 -18.21 -20.99 5.56
CA THR A 4 -17.49 -22.04 4.79
C THR A 4 -17.72 -21.90 3.30
N GLU A 5 -18.97 -21.71 2.86
CA GLU A 5 -19.32 -21.47 1.47
C GLU A 5 -18.71 -20.18 0.94
N GLN A 6 -18.74 -19.10 1.75
CA GLN A 6 -18.10 -17.83 1.40
C GLN A 6 -16.60 -18.00 1.18
N LYS A 7 -15.89 -18.67 2.09
CA LYS A 7 -14.46 -18.95 1.95
C LYS A 7 -14.16 -19.81 0.71
N ALA A 8 -14.99 -20.80 0.42
CA ALA A 8 -14.83 -21.65 -0.76
C ALA A 8 -14.98 -20.82 -2.04
N PHE A 9 -16.03 -19.99 -2.13
CA PHE A 9 -16.24 -19.08 -3.25
C PHE A 9 -15.06 -18.14 -3.45
N LEU A 10 -14.62 -17.46 -2.38
CA LEU A 10 -13.52 -16.49 -2.45
C LEU A 10 -12.20 -17.11 -2.93
N ARG A 11 -11.94 -18.38 -2.58
CA ARG A 11 -10.71 -19.08 -3.00
C ARG A 11 -10.61 -19.33 -4.50
N SER A 12 -11.74 -19.38 -5.20
CA SER A 12 -11.80 -19.63 -6.65
C SER A 12 -12.09 -18.38 -7.47
N TYR A 13 -12.49 -17.29 -6.85
CA TYR A 13 -12.94 -16.10 -7.55
C TYR A 13 -11.76 -15.24 -8.03
N THR A 14 -11.58 -15.12 -9.34
CA THR A 14 -10.49 -14.36 -9.98
C THR A 14 -10.92 -12.99 -10.49
N GLY A 15 -12.19 -12.61 -10.30
CA GLY A 15 -12.73 -11.31 -10.71
C GLY A 15 -13.08 -11.21 -12.19
N GLN A 16 -13.67 -10.07 -12.55
CA GLN A 16 -14.09 -9.71 -13.91
C GLN A 16 -13.28 -8.55 -14.51
N ALA A 17 -12.47 -7.85 -13.70
CA ALA A 17 -11.60 -6.79 -14.17
C ALA A 17 -10.68 -7.32 -15.30
N GLN A 18 -10.54 -6.55 -16.37
CA GLN A 18 -9.71 -6.92 -17.53
C GLN A 18 -8.61 -5.89 -17.70
N ALA A 19 -7.35 -6.32 -17.53
CA ALA A 19 -6.24 -5.45 -17.82
C ALA A 19 -6.23 -5.10 -19.32
N PRO A 20 -6.18 -3.80 -19.70
CA PRO A 20 -5.92 -3.42 -21.08
C PRO A 20 -4.64 -4.05 -21.61
N ALA A 21 -4.56 -4.30 -22.92
CA ALA A 21 -3.44 -5.01 -23.53
C ALA A 21 -2.07 -4.36 -23.24
N ASP A 22 -2.04 -3.05 -23.17
CA ASP A 22 -0.85 -2.23 -22.90
C ASP A 22 -0.72 -1.76 -21.44
N PHE A 23 -1.54 -2.31 -20.52
CA PHE A 23 -1.62 -1.90 -19.11
C PHE A 23 -0.25 -1.89 -18.42
N ALA A 24 0.48 -2.99 -18.53
CA ALA A 24 1.79 -3.12 -17.88
C ALA A 24 2.78 -2.08 -18.42
N GLN A 25 2.85 -1.95 -19.74
CA GLN A 25 3.75 -1.01 -20.41
C GLN A 25 3.44 0.44 -20.01
N ARG A 26 2.17 0.85 -20.10
CA ARG A 26 1.76 2.23 -19.75
C ARG A 26 2.09 2.60 -18.31
N TRP A 27 1.85 1.69 -17.37
CA TRP A 27 2.17 1.96 -15.97
C TRP A 27 3.68 1.95 -15.69
N GLN A 28 4.44 1.09 -16.35
CA GLN A 28 5.91 1.09 -16.26
C GLN A 28 6.50 2.39 -16.84
N GLU A 29 6.02 2.84 -17.99
CA GLU A 29 6.41 4.11 -18.60
C GLU A 29 6.02 5.29 -17.70
N THR A 30 4.80 5.29 -17.16
CA THR A 30 4.34 6.31 -16.21
C THR A 30 5.24 6.35 -14.96
N ALA A 31 5.55 5.21 -14.37
CA ALA A 31 6.46 5.13 -13.23
C ALA A 31 7.88 5.58 -13.58
N ALA A 32 8.39 5.23 -14.77
CA ALA A 32 9.72 5.64 -15.23
C ALA A 32 9.81 7.15 -15.43
N ALA A 33 8.77 7.78 -15.98
CA ALA A 33 8.71 9.21 -16.27
C ALA A 33 8.62 10.10 -15.01
N LEU A 34 8.26 9.56 -13.85
CA LEU A 34 8.25 10.33 -12.60
C LEU A 34 9.68 10.69 -12.16
N HIS A 35 9.99 11.97 -12.08
CA HIS A 35 11.27 12.52 -11.60
C HIS A 35 11.01 13.51 -10.45
N PRO A 36 10.70 13.01 -9.23
CA PRO A 36 10.33 13.88 -8.14
C PRO A 36 11.53 14.66 -7.60
N ALA A 37 11.36 15.97 -7.41
CA ALA A 37 12.23 16.77 -6.55
C ALA A 37 11.84 16.57 -5.09
N VAL A 38 12.82 16.58 -4.20
CA VAL A 38 12.67 16.19 -2.81
C VAL A 38 13.24 17.26 -1.88
N SER A 39 12.52 17.60 -0.82
CA SER A 39 13.03 18.35 0.30
C SER A 39 12.56 17.76 1.63
N CYS A 40 13.43 17.76 2.65
CA CYS A 40 13.11 17.30 4.00
C CYS A 40 13.18 18.47 4.98
N ALA A 41 12.22 18.56 5.87
CA ALA A 41 12.20 19.52 6.96
C ALA A 41 12.08 18.77 8.30
N PRO A 42 12.95 19.07 9.29
CA PRO A 42 12.92 18.40 10.58
C PRO A 42 11.61 18.70 11.33
N VAL A 43 11.13 17.73 12.10
CA VAL A 43 9.99 17.86 12.99
C VAL A 43 10.43 17.59 14.42
N ALA A 44 10.22 18.55 15.31
CA ALA A 44 10.52 18.38 16.73
C ALA A 44 9.49 17.47 17.40
N PHE A 45 9.83 16.21 17.62
CA PHE A 45 8.94 15.24 18.26
C PHE A 45 9.38 14.80 19.66
N GLY A 46 10.61 15.10 20.04
CA GLY A 46 11.12 14.83 21.39
C GLY A 46 11.47 13.36 21.69
N ASN A 47 11.52 12.48 20.70
CA ASN A 47 12.00 11.11 20.87
C ASN A 47 13.48 10.99 20.45
N PRO A 48 14.40 10.74 21.38
CA PRO A 48 15.84 10.69 21.08
C PRO A 48 16.24 9.47 20.24
N CYS A 49 15.39 8.44 20.14
CA CYS A 49 15.67 7.23 19.36
C CYS A 49 15.38 7.38 17.88
N GLY A 50 14.73 8.46 17.45
CA GLY A 50 14.31 8.66 16.08
C GLY A 50 14.51 10.05 15.54
N VAL A 51 14.79 10.14 14.24
CA VAL A 51 14.75 11.36 13.45
C VAL A 51 13.36 11.46 12.83
N TYR A 52 12.74 12.61 12.97
CA TYR A 52 11.38 12.90 12.47
C TYR A 52 11.46 14.04 11.48
N GLU A 53 10.92 13.80 10.27
CA GLU A 53 10.95 14.78 9.19
C GLU A 53 9.63 14.81 8.43
N ARG A 54 9.36 15.94 7.79
CA ARG A 54 8.35 16.05 6.74
C ARG A 54 9.06 16.09 5.39
N LEU A 55 8.77 15.10 4.57
CA LEU A 55 9.21 15.01 3.19
C LEU A 55 8.21 15.76 2.31
N THR A 56 8.70 16.67 1.48
CA THR A 56 7.92 17.27 0.39
C THR A 56 8.44 16.72 -0.93
N VAL A 57 7.54 16.18 -1.73
CA VAL A 57 7.81 15.56 -3.03
C VAL A 57 7.11 16.37 -4.09
N THR A 58 7.87 16.97 -5.01
CA THR A 58 7.33 17.82 -6.09
C THR A 58 7.56 17.16 -7.44
N PHE A 59 6.51 17.00 -8.22
CA PHE A 59 6.52 16.42 -9.56
C PHE A 59 5.33 16.97 -10.36
N ASP A 60 5.48 17.11 -11.66
CA ASP A 60 4.44 17.56 -12.60
C ASP A 60 3.71 18.84 -12.14
N GLY A 61 4.46 19.82 -11.59
CA GLY A 61 3.91 21.10 -11.13
C GLY A 61 3.09 21.04 -9.83
N ARG A 62 3.10 19.92 -9.11
CA ARG A 62 2.38 19.73 -7.83
C ARG A 62 3.31 19.20 -6.74
N SER A 63 2.88 19.35 -5.50
CA SER A 63 3.59 18.83 -4.33
C SER A 63 2.69 17.97 -3.48
N VAL A 64 3.27 16.88 -2.94
CA VAL A 64 2.67 16.05 -1.90
C VAL A 64 3.62 15.92 -0.73
N THR A 65 3.10 15.63 0.46
CA THR A 65 3.89 15.46 1.66
C THR A 65 3.87 14.02 2.15
N ALA A 66 4.92 13.65 2.87
CA ALA A 66 4.98 12.39 3.59
C ALA A 66 5.64 12.60 4.97
N ARG A 67 5.23 11.82 5.94
CA ARG A 67 5.90 11.73 7.24
C ARG A 67 7.05 10.76 7.14
N VAL A 68 8.20 11.17 7.62
CA VAL A 68 9.40 10.35 7.68
C VAL A 68 9.80 10.15 9.12
N ILE A 69 10.11 8.93 9.49
CA ILE A 69 10.75 8.58 10.76
C ILE A 69 11.79 7.50 10.48
N HIS A 70 12.99 7.65 11.00
CA HIS A 70 14.00 6.60 10.94
C HIS A 70 14.84 6.58 12.23
N PRO A 71 15.55 5.48 12.53
CA PRO A 71 16.43 5.41 13.69
C PRO A 71 17.43 6.55 13.71
N ALA A 72 17.66 7.15 14.90
CA ALA A 72 18.70 8.15 15.10
C ALA A 72 20.11 7.54 15.06
N ALA A 73 20.22 6.23 15.25
CA ALA A 73 21.45 5.48 15.00
C ALA A 73 21.85 5.61 13.54
N GLY A 74 23.11 5.91 13.28
CA GLY A 74 23.63 6.05 11.92
C GLY A 74 23.56 4.73 11.13
N GLY A 75 23.74 4.86 9.81
CA GLY A 75 23.70 3.71 8.89
C GLY A 75 22.46 3.68 8.02
N VAL A 76 22.25 2.56 7.31
CA VAL A 76 21.09 2.34 6.46
C VAL A 76 20.09 1.40 7.13
N HIS A 77 18.80 1.66 6.92
CA HIS A 77 17.70 0.97 7.58
C HIS A 77 16.72 0.42 6.55
N PRO A 78 16.04 -0.70 6.84
CA PRO A 78 14.92 -1.17 6.03
C PRO A 78 13.86 -0.07 5.91
N LEU A 79 13.32 0.12 4.71
CA LEU A 79 12.27 1.10 4.43
C LEU A 79 10.90 0.45 4.47
N LEU A 80 9.97 1.05 5.22
CA LEU A 80 8.56 0.76 5.13
C LEU A 80 7.82 1.95 4.51
N LEU A 81 7.26 1.77 3.33
CA LEU A 81 6.34 2.70 2.70
C LEU A 81 4.93 2.44 3.23
N MET A 82 4.30 3.45 3.81
CA MET A 82 2.96 3.34 4.41
C MET A 82 1.94 4.18 3.67
N TYR A 83 0.78 3.58 3.41
CA TYR A 83 -0.34 4.23 2.75
C TYR A 83 -1.60 4.08 3.59
N HIS A 84 -2.33 5.19 3.76
CA HIS A 84 -3.59 5.22 4.52
C HIS A 84 -4.80 5.06 3.61
N ASP A 85 -5.93 4.73 4.22
CA ASP A 85 -7.21 4.59 3.54
C ASP A 85 -7.81 5.94 3.10
N LEU A 86 -8.80 5.89 2.19
CA LEU A 86 -9.42 7.07 1.57
C LEU A 86 -9.99 8.06 2.58
N ASN A 87 -10.71 7.57 3.57
CA ASN A 87 -11.41 8.42 4.57
C ASN A 87 -10.59 8.66 5.82
N ARG A 88 -9.35 8.17 5.87
CA ARG A 88 -8.46 8.32 7.00
C ARG A 88 -7.22 9.05 6.56
N GLY A 89 -6.78 10.01 7.33
CA GLY A 89 -5.48 10.62 7.11
C GLY A 89 -4.34 9.70 7.55
N VAL A 90 -3.12 10.12 7.29
CA VAL A 90 -1.92 9.46 7.78
C VAL A 90 -2.00 9.36 9.32
N ARG A 91 -1.59 8.21 9.84
CA ARG A 91 -1.59 7.97 11.29
C ARG A 91 -0.63 8.91 12.01
N GLY A 92 -0.91 9.19 13.28
CA GLY A 92 -0.03 9.96 14.14
C GLY A 92 1.38 9.35 14.25
N TRP A 93 2.37 10.17 14.57
CA TRP A 93 3.76 9.76 14.70
C TRP A 93 3.96 8.55 15.61
N HIS A 94 3.20 8.46 16.71
CA HIS A 94 3.27 7.36 17.67
C HIS A 94 2.97 5.99 17.05
N HIS A 95 2.13 5.91 16.02
CA HIS A 95 1.87 4.65 15.31
C HIS A 95 3.07 4.18 14.48
N MET A 96 3.91 5.11 14.02
CA MET A 96 5.11 4.78 13.26
C MET A 96 6.29 4.43 14.18
N THR A 97 6.30 4.93 15.42
CA THR A 97 7.38 4.69 16.38
C THR A 97 7.61 3.20 16.68
N ARG A 98 6.60 2.36 16.59
CA ARG A 98 6.74 0.90 16.76
C ARG A 98 7.67 0.26 15.71
N PHE A 99 7.68 0.79 14.50
CA PHE A 99 8.57 0.30 13.44
C PHE A 99 10.02 0.73 13.70
N LEU A 100 10.19 1.91 14.27
CA LEU A 100 11.49 2.40 14.72
C LEU A 100 12.14 1.45 15.74
N ALA A 101 11.35 0.94 16.70
CA ALA A 101 11.81 -0.05 17.67
C ALA A 101 12.24 -1.38 17.04
N LEU A 102 11.82 -1.66 15.82
CA LEU A 102 12.23 -2.82 15.02
C LEU A 102 13.37 -2.50 14.03
N GLY A 103 13.93 -1.29 14.10
CA GLY A 103 15.03 -0.83 13.24
C GLY A 103 14.60 -0.35 11.86
N PHE A 104 13.29 -0.19 11.59
CA PHE A 104 12.80 0.33 10.32
C PHE A 104 12.80 1.84 10.26
N GLY A 105 13.09 2.41 9.09
CA GLY A 105 12.61 3.70 8.70
C GLY A 105 11.24 3.60 8.02
N VAL A 106 10.40 4.61 8.22
CA VAL A 106 9.04 4.67 7.66
C VAL A 106 8.88 5.95 6.86
N VAL A 107 8.32 5.84 5.66
CA VAL A 107 7.82 6.97 4.87
C VAL A 107 6.33 6.77 4.65
N ALA A 108 5.51 7.63 5.26
CA ALA A 108 4.06 7.53 5.21
C ALA A 108 3.48 8.69 4.40
N LEU A 109 2.86 8.38 3.26
CA LEU A 109 2.20 9.37 2.40
C LEU A 109 1.12 10.13 3.19
N GLU A 110 1.20 11.48 3.20
CA GLU A 110 0.18 12.37 3.73
C GLU A 110 -0.72 12.83 2.58
N ALA A 111 -1.74 12.06 2.28
CA ALA A 111 -2.75 12.48 1.31
C ALA A 111 -3.98 13.03 2.04
N GLU A 112 -4.63 14.06 1.47
CA GLU A 112 -5.89 14.54 2.00
C GLU A 112 -6.94 13.43 1.97
N PRO A 113 -7.77 13.29 3.03
CA PRO A 113 -8.86 12.32 3.02
C PRO A 113 -9.79 12.54 1.82
N PHE A 114 -10.15 11.45 1.18
CA PHE A 114 -11.09 11.47 0.07
C PHE A 114 -12.51 11.52 0.64
N ARG A 115 -13.24 12.60 0.38
CA ARG A 115 -14.56 12.85 0.98
C ARG A 115 -15.73 12.35 0.14
N GLU A 116 -15.49 11.97 -1.10
CA GLU A 116 -16.51 11.49 -2.02
C GLU A 116 -16.73 9.99 -1.87
N ASP A 117 -17.92 9.52 -2.20
CA ASP A 117 -18.16 8.07 -2.31
C ASP A 117 -17.36 7.52 -3.48
N TRP A 118 -16.40 6.65 -3.20
CA TRP A 118 -15.55 6.05 -4.22
C TRP A 118 -16.33 5.20 -5.25
N LYS A 119 -17.58 4.83 -4.93
CA LYS A 119 -18.48 4.11 -5.84
C LYS A 119 -19.06 5.00 -6.94
N VAL A 120 -18.83 6.31 -6.88
CA VAL A 120 -19.31 7.25 -7.90
C VAL A 120 -18.21 7.51 -8.93
N GLN A 121 -18.55 7.49 -10.21
CA GLN A 121 -17.62 7.61 -11.35
C GLN A 121 -16.60 8.78 -11.32
N PRO A 122 -16.87 9.98 -10.77
CA PRO A 122 -15.88 11.06 -10.71
C PRO A 122 -14.58 10.72 -9.96
N ALA A 123 -14.56 9.64 -9.21
CA ALA A 123 -13.41 9.21 -8.43
C ALA A 123 -12.20 8.76 -9.29
N GLN A 124 -12.35 8.40 -10.56
CA GLN A 124 -11.25 7.85 -11.39
C GLN A 124 -10.04 8.78 -11.48
N ALA A 125 -10.25 10.06 -11.80
CA ALA A 125 -9.15 11.03 -11.92
C ALA A 125 -8.44 11.23 -10.57
N ALA A 126 -9.21 11.28 -9.47
CA ALA A 126 -8.67 11.39 -8.12
C ALA A 126 -7.90 10.12 -7.71
N PHE A 127 -8.37 8.93 -8.06
CA PHE A 127 -7.66 7.68 -7.82
C PHE A 127 -6.35 7.62 -8.60
N ARG A 128 -6.38 7.94 -9.90
CA ARG A 128 -5.17 8.01 -10.71
C ARG A 128 -4.15 8.95 -10.10
N GLN A 129 -4.61 10.12 -9.63
CA GLN A 129 -3.71 11.07 -8.98
C GLN A 129 -3.08 10.52 -7.71
N ARG A 130 -3.84 9.80 -6.86
CA ARG A 130 -3.29 9.13 -5.66
C ARG A 130 -2.27 8.05 -6.02
N TYR A 131 -2.46 7.37 -7.13
CA TYR A 131 -1.49 6.38 -7.63
C TYR A 131 -0.17 7.04 -8.01
N LEU A 132 -0.24 8.18 -8.71
CA LEU A 132 0.94 8.98 -9.04
C LEU A 132 1.63 9.53 -7.78
N ASP A 133 0.87 10.03 -6.81
CA ASP A 133 1.38 10.50 -5.53
C ASP A 133 2.14 9.37 -4.78
N ALA A 134 1.55 8.18 -4.73
CA ALA A 134 2.16 7.02 -4.08
C ALA A 134 3.47 6.59 -4.74
N LEU A 135 3.50 6.56 -6.08
CA LEU A 135 4.70 6.21 -6.84
C LEU A 135 5.80 7.27 -6.73
N ALA A 136 5.43 8.56 -6.78
CA ALA A 136 6.38 9.66 -6.63
C ALA A 136 7.02 9.64 -5.22
N VAL A 137 6.21 9.42 -4.17
CA VAL A 137 6.72 9.29 -2.79
C VAL A 137 7.59 8.04 -2.65
N ALA A 138 7.22 6.90 -3.24
CA ALA A 138 8.05 5.70 -3.22
C ALA A 138 9.41 5.95 -3.88
N LYS A 139 9.43 6.58 -5.05
CA LYS A 139 10.67 6.93 -5.76
C LYS A 139 11.54 7.89 -4.94
N ALA A 140 10.92 8.93 -4.37
CA ALA A 140 11.60 9.90 -3.51
C ALA A 140 12.20 9.22 -2.26
N ALA A 141 11.45 8.33 -1.63
CA ALA A 141 11.87 7.60 -0.44
C ALA A 141 13.09 6.70 -0.71
N LEU A 142 13.15 6.03 -1.86
CA LEU A 142 14.30 5.21 -2.24
C LEU A 142 15.61 5.98 -2.41
N ALA A 143 15.54 7.28 -2.62
CA ALA A 143 16.71 8.15 -2.75
C ALA A 143 17.19 8.74 -1.41
N LEU A 144 16.50 8.48 -0.30
CA LEU A 144 16.89 8.99 1.01
C LEU A 144 18.17 8.28 1.51
N PRO A 145 19.14 9.01 2.09
CA PRO A 145 20.48 8.49 2.36
C PRO A 145 20.54 7.39 3.43
N TRP A 146 19.49 7.28 4.26
CA TRP A 146 19.39 6.27 5.31
C TRP A 146 18.66 4.99 4.83
N VAL A 147 18.19 4.92 3.59
CA VAL A 147 17.40 3.79 3.09
C VAL A 147 18.31 2.66 2.59
N ASP A 148 18.04 1.47 3.11
CA ASP A 148 18.56 0.22 2.53
C ASP A 148 17.64 -0.23 1.39
N THR A 149 18.06 0.02 0.16
CA THR A 149 17.27 -0.33 -1.04
C THR A 149 17.15 -1.85 -1.28
N GLY A 150 17.90 -2.67 -0.57
CA GLY A 150 17.75 -4.13 -0.58
C GLY A 150 16.65 -4.64 0.36
N ARG A 151 16.12 -3.79 1.25
CA ARG A 151 15.09 -4.12 2.23
C ARG A 151 13.97 -3.09 2.24
N VAL A 152 13.13 -3.14 1.20
CA VAL A 152 12.02 -2.22 1.00
C VAL A 152 10.68 -2.96 1.07
N TYR A 153 9.79 -2.46 1.90
CA TYR A 153 8.49 -3.06 2.18
C TYR A 153 7.37 -2.03 2.03
N THR A 154 6.15 -2.51 1.76
CA THR A 154 4.96 -1.65 1.67
C THR A 154 3.85 -2.14 2.59
N PHE A 155 3.13 -1.21 3.19
CA PHE A 155 1.95 -1.51 4.00
C PHE A 155 0.83 -0.52 3.73
N GLY A 156 -0.41 -1.02 3.67
CA GLY A 156 -1.58 -0.19 3.59
C GLY A 156 -2.88 -0.88 3.97
N GLU A 157 -3.89 -0.07 4.28
CA GLU A 157 -5.24 -0.51 4.65
C GLU A 157 -6.24 0.15 3.70
N GLY A 158 -7.30 -0.58 3.34
CA GLY A 158 -8.31 -0.07 2.41
C GLY A 158 -7.69 0.36 1.09
N PHE A 159 -7.95 1.58 0.66
CA PHE A 159 -7.33 2.17 -0.53
C PHE A 159 -5.81 2.20 -0.42
N GLY A 160 -5.28 2.49 0.77
CA GLY A 160 -3.84 2.38 1.03
C GLY A 160 -3.28 0.97 0.79
N GLY A 161 -4.09 -0.08 1.01
CA GLY A 161 -3.73 -1.45 0.64
C GLY A 161 -3.59 -1.63 -0.88
N GLY A 162 -4.46 -0.99 -1.66
CA GLY A 162 -4.32 -0.90 -3.13
C GLY A 162 -3.05 -0.16 -3.55
N LEU A 163 -2.73 0.97 -2.89
CA LEU A 163 -1.50 1.74 -3.14
C LEU A 163 -0.23 0.94 -2.76
N ALA A 164 -0.29 0.16 -1.69
CA ALA A 164 0.82 -0.70 -1.29
C ALA A 164 1.10 -1.79 -2.35
N LEU A 165 0.04 -2.39 -2.91
CA LEU A 165 0.15 -3.34 -4.02
C LEU A 165 0.63 -2.68 -5.31
N LEU A 166 0.14 -1.48 -5.63
CA LEU A 166 0.63 -0.68 -6.77
C LEU A 166 2.15 -0.46 -6.67
N ALA A 167 2.61 0.03 -5.52
CA ALA A 167 4.04 0.25 -5.29
C ALA A 167 4.84 -1.05 -5.39
N ALA A 168 4.34 -2.16 -4.81
CA ALA A 168 4.96 -3.46 -4.91
C ALA A 168 5.00 -4.03 -6.34
N SER A 169 4.07 -3.60 -7.20
CA SER A 169 4.00 -4.04 -8.59
C SER A 169 4.88 -3.24 -9.54
N LEU A 170 5.15 -1.97 -9.22
CA LEU A 170 5.85 -1.04 -10.11
C LEU A 170 7.22 -0.57 -9.59
N CYS A 171 7.55 -0.82 -8.32
CA CYS A 171 8.86 -0.54 -7.75
C CYS A 171 9.62 -1.84 -7.50
N PRO A 172 10.58 -2.22 -8.35
CA PRO A 172 11.30 -3.50 -8.22
C PRO A 172 12.08 -3.69 -6.91
N ALA A 173 12.40 -2.59 -6.22
CA ALA A 173 13.05 -2.63 -4.90
C ALA A 173 12.14 -3.18 -3.79
N VAL A 174 10.81 -3.16 -3.98
CA VAL A 174 9.87 -3.67 -2.99
C VAL A 174 9.89 -5.18 -2.98
N SER A 175 10.30 -5.78 -1.85
CA SER A 175 10.41 -7.22 -1.68
C SER A 175 9.24 -7.85 -0.92
N ARG A 176 8.53 -7.08 -0.07
CA ARG A 176 7.36 -7.54 0.69
C ARG A 176 6.26 -6.47 0.72
N CYS A 177 5.01 -6.93 0.63
CA CYS A 177 3.82 -6.09 0.69
C CYS A 177 2.79 -6.68 1.65
N ALA A 178 2.34 -5.90 2.62
CA ALA A 178 1.21 -6.25 3.47
C ALA A 178 0.02 -5.34 3.16
N ALA A 179 -1.14 -5.93 2.83
CA ALA A 179 -2.35 -5.19 2.49
C ALA A 179 -3.54 -5.72 3.27
N LEU A 180 -4.22 -4.85 4.03
CA LEU A 180 -5.46 -5.17 4.74
C LEU A 180 -6.64 -4.56 3.99
N ASN A 181 -7.63 -5.39 3.65
CA ASN A 181 -8.84 -4.98 2.92
C ASN A 181 -8.54 -4.11 1.68
N PRO A 182 -7.62 -4.51 0.78
CA PRO A 182 -7.20 -3.65 -0.31
C PRO A 182 -8.36 -3.25 -1.23
N LEU A 183 -8.34 -1.98 -1.65
CA LEU A 183 -9.29 -1.31 -2.53
C LEU A 183 -8.48 -0.42 -3.49
N PRO A 184 -8.88 -0.22 -4.76
CA PRO A 184 -9.97 -0.88 -5.49
C PRO A 184 -9.62 -2.33 -5.88
N GLY A 185 -10.63 -3.19 -5.96
CA GLY A 185 -10.44 -4.56 -6.42
C GLY A 185 -11.67 -5.07 -7.13
N ASP A 186 -11.48 -5.51 -8.39
CA ASP A 186 -12.53 -6.08 -9.24
C ASP A 186 -13.76 -5.18 -9.38
N PHE A 187 -13.57 -3.94 -9.73
CA PHE A 187 -14.66 -3.00 -9.92
C PHE A 187 -15.69 -3.46 -10.97
N ALA A 188 -15.24 -4.06 -12.05
CA ALA A 188 -16.16 -4.64 -13.05
C ALA A 188 -17.08 -5.69 -12.42
N GLY A 189 -16.54 -6.58 -11.60
CA GLY A 189 -17.31 -7.58 -10.85
C GLY A 189 -18.21 -6.99 -9.76
N LEU A 190 -17.98 -5.75 -9.34
CA LEU A 190 -18.82 -4.99 -8.41
C LEU A 190 -19.87 -4.13 -9.15
N GLY A 191 -19.96 -4.22 -10.48
CA GLY A 191 -20.90 -3.43 -11.28
C GLY A 191 -20.44 -2.01 -11.58
N LEU A 192 -19.14 -1.71 -11.42
CA LEU A 192 -18.51 -0.41 -11.66
C LEU A 192 -17.52 -0.52 -12.83
N PRO A 193 -17.97 -0.55 -14.09
CA PRO A 193 -17.08 -0.67 -15.25
C PRO A 193 -16.24 0.60 -15.44
N GLY A 194 -15.13 0.44 -16.19
CA GLY A 194 -14.28 1.56 -16.59
C GLY A 194 -13.14 1.89 -15.61
N TYR A 195 -12.94 1.08 -14.56
CA TYR A 195 -11.84 1.24 -13.61
C TYR A 195 -10.66 0.28 -13.87
N ASP A 196 -10.65 -0.44 -14.97
CA ASP A 196 -9.65 -1.47 -15.27
C ASP A 196 -8.21 -0.96 -15.21
N GLU A 197 -7.99 0.32 -15.58
CA GLU A 197 -6.70 1.01 -15.46
C GLU A 197 -6.22 1.23 -14.02
N LEU A 198 -7.14 1.20 -13.08
CA LEU A 198 -6.90 1.53 -11.67
C LEU A 198 -7.18 0.34 -10.74
N ASP A 199 -7.57 -0.80 -11.30
CA ASP A 199 -7.96 -1.96 -10.51
C ASP A 199 -6.75 -2.70 -9.94
N ALA A 200 -6.69 -2.82 -8.63
CA ALA A 200 -5.60 -3.51 -7.94
C ALA A 200 -5.49 -5.00 -8.33
N ALA A 201 -6.59 -5.62 -8.79
CA ALA A 201 -6.54 -6.98 -9.32
C ALA A 201 -5.73 -7.08 -10.62
N ASN A 202 -5.62 -5.98 -11.39
CA ASN A 202 -4.77 -5.92 -12.57
C ASN A 202 -3.31 -5.67 -12.19
N PHE A 203 -3.04 -4.83 -11.18
CA PHE A 203 -1.68 -4.67 -10.64
C PHE A 203 -1.16 -5.95 -9.99
N ALA A 204 -2.02 -6.78 -9.39
CA ALA A 204 -1.64 -8.06 -8.83
C ALA A 204 -0.93 -8.99 -9.84
N LEU A 205 -1.27 -8.89 -11.13
CA LEU A 205 -0.60 -9.63 -12.21
C LEU A 205 0.88 -9.23 -12.40
N LEU A 206 1.25 -8.03 -12.00
CA LEU A 206 2.61 -7.48 -12.14
C LEU A 206 3.44 -7.65 -10.87
N CYS A 207 2.81 -7.95 -9.73
CA CYS A 207 3.47 -8.00 -8.44
C CYS A 207 4.44 -9.17 -8.35
N ARG A 208 5.69 -8.87 -7.94
CA ARG A 208 6.75 -9.86 -7.70
C ARG A 208 7.15 -9.96 -6.23
N ALA A 209 6.76 -8.99 -5.41
CA ALA A 209 6.99 -8.99 -3.97
C ALA A 209 6.22 -10.12 -3.29
N GLU A 210 6.72 -10.65 -2.19
CA GLU A 210 5.93 -11.53 -1.33
C GLU A 210 4.77 -10.74 -0.71
N VAL A 211 3.54 -11.29 -0.73
CA VAL A 211 2.33 -10.58 -0.31
C VAL A 211 1.66 -11.25 0.89
N LEU A 212 1.44 -10.46 1.95
CA LEU A 212 0.52 -10.80 3.05
C LEU A 212 -0.77 -10.02 2.87
N LEU A 213 -1.87 -10.69 2.52
CA LEU A 213 -3.17 -10.08 2.33
C LEU A 213 -4.12 -10.44 3.48
N GLY A 214 -4.76 -9.43 4.08
CA GLY A 214 -5.81 -9.58 5.08
C GLY A 214 -7.16 -9.20 4.49
N THR A 215 -8.20 -10.00 4.77
CA THR A 215 -9.57 -9.77 4.31
C THR A 215 -10.56 -9.91 5.46
N CYS A 216 -11.32 -8.86 5.73
CA CYS A 216 -12.46 -8.87 6.63
C CYS A 216 -13.71 -9.33 5.87
N LEU A 217 -14.32 -10.45 6.31
CA LEU A 217 -15.40 -11.07 5.53
C LEU A 217 -16.74 -10.34 5.61
N MET A 218 -16.90 -9.40 6.54
CA MET A 218 -18.09 -8.55 6.68
C MET A 218 -17.86 -7.12 6.15
N ASP A 219 -16.81 -6.92 5.37
CA ASP A 219 -16.47 -5.61 4.82
C ASP A 219 -17.37 -5.29 3.61
N GLU A 220 -18.26 -4.29 3.78
CA GLU A 220 -19.13 -3.79 2.73
C GLU A 220 -18.53 -2.58 1.99
N TYR A 221 -17.54 -1.93 2.58
CA TYR A 221 -16.84 -0.79 1.99
C TYR A 221 -15.80 -1.25 0.97
N ALA A 222 -14.95 -2.21 1.33
CA ALA A 222 -14.04 -2.91 0.44
C ALA A 222 -14.44 -4.39 0.34
N PRO A 223 -15.35 -4.77 -0.57
CA PRO A 223 -15.96 -6.10 -0.54
C PRO A 223 -14.96 -7.23 -0.67
N PRO A 224 -15.08 -8.30 0.13
CA PRO A 224 -14.18 -9.46 0.12
C PRO A 224 -13.99 -10.09 -1.26
N LYS A 225 -14.98 -9.99 -2.13
CA LYS A 225 -14.97 -10.47 -3.51
C LYS A 225 -13.86 -9.78 -4.34
N GLY A 226 -13.74 -8.46 -4.24
CA GLY A 226 -12.69 -7.71 -4.91
C GLY A 226 -11.30 -8.08 -4.37
N GLN A 227 -11.17 -8.25 -3.07
CA GLN A 227 -9.92 -8.67 -2.42
C GLN A 227 -9.52 -10.10 -2.82
N ALA A 228 -10.50 -10.99 -3.01
CA ALA A 228 -10.28 -12.33 -3.53
C ALA A 228 -9.73 -12.32 -4.96
N ALA A 229 -10.26 -11.44 -5.82
CA ALA A 229 -9.76 -11.26 -7.18
C ALA A 229 -8.29 -10.82 -7.16
N ILE A 230 -7.92 -9.88 -6.28
CA ILE A 230 -6.53 -9.46 -6.08
C ILE A 230 -5.68 -10.68 -5.68
N TYR A 231 -6.06 -11.37 -4.60
CA TYR A 231 -5.28 -12.49 -4.09
C TYR A 231 -5.07 -13.61 -5.10
N ASN A 232 -6.14 -14.02 -5.79
CA ASN A 232 -6.09 -15.14 -6.71
C ASN A 232 -5.29 -14.84 -7.99
N ARG A 233 -5.13 -13.57 -8.36
CA ARG A 233 -4.31 -13.14 -9.50
C ARG A 233 -2.83 -12.95 -9.19
N LEU A 234 -2.44 -12.87 -7.92
CA LEU A 234 -1.03 -12.84 -7.54
C LEU A 234 -0.35 -14.15 -7.96
N SER A 235 0.77 -14.06 -8.66
CA SER A 235 1.63 -15.20 -9.03
C SER A 235 2.87 -15.34 -8.13
N CYS A 236 3.15 -14.33 -7.31
CA CYS A 236 4.25 -14.31 -6.35
C CYS A 236 3.94 -15.14 -5.09
N PRO A 237 4.93 -15.39 -4.19
CA PRO A 237 4.69 -15.95 -2.87
C PRO A 237 3.65 -15.12 -2.11
N LYS A 238 2.66 -15.77 -1.53
CA LYS A 238 1.52 -15.06 -0.92
C LYS A 238 0.91 -15.80 0.25
N GLN A 239 0.43 -15.03 1.22
CA GLN A 239 -0.32 -15.51 2.38
C GLN A 239 -1.66 -14.79 2.46
N TRP A 240 -2.73 -15.49 2.82
CA TRP A 240 -4.06 -14.92 2.98
C TRP A 240 -4.61 -15.15 4.38
N LYS A 241 -4.96 -14.07 5.06
CA LYS A 241 -5.57 -14.08 6.38
C LYS A 241 -7.02 -13.61 6.28
N LEU A 242 -7.96 -14.47 6.66
CA LEU A 242 -9.40 -14.20 6.60
C LEU A 242 -9.93 -13.94 8.00
N TYR A 243 -10.65 -12.83 8.19
CA TYR A 243 -11.20 -12.34 9.44
C TYR A 243 -12.73 -12.33 9.40
N PRO A 244 -13.42 -13.42 9.84
CA PRO A 244 -14.87 -13.59 9.64
C PRO A 244 -15.76 -12.58 10.37
N LYS A 245 -15.26 -11.99 11.47
CA LYS A 245 -16.06 -11.14 12.37
C LYS A 245 -15.79 -9.64 12.23
N TYR A 246 -14.98 -9.25 11.23
CA TYR A 246 -14.55 -7.87 11.06
C TYR A 246 -15.20 -7.23 9.83
N VAL A 247 -15.53 -5.96 9.95
CA VAL A 247 -15.98 -5.07 8.88
C VAL A 247 -14.79 -4.27 8.33
N HIS A 248 -15.03 -3.12 7.71
CA HIS A 248 -13.96 -2.23 7.25
C HIS A 248 -13.29 -1.48 8.41
N GLU A 249 -12.45 -2.18 9.12
CA GLU A 249 -11.82 -1.68 10.34
C GLU A 249 -10.38 -2.16 10.50
N ARG A 250 -9.69 -1.57 11.49
CA ARG A 250 -8.36 -2.01 11.89
C ARG A 250 -8.43 -3.39 12.55
N VAL A 251 -7.56 -4.29 12.15
CA VAL A 251 -7.45 -5.64 12.70
C VAL A 251 -6.10 -5.81 13.41
N ASN A 252 -6.11 -5.73 14.74
CA ASN A 252 -4.88 -5.86 15.55
C ASN A 252 -4.14 -7.19 15.30
N PHE A 253 -4.88 -8.28 15.04
CA PHE A 253 -4.27 -9.57 14.69
C PHE A 253 -3.51 -9.51 13.38
N PHE A 254 -4.00 -8.77 12.38
CA PHE A 254 -3.29 -8.57 11.12
C PHE A 254 -2.01 -7.76 11.34
N GLU A 255 -2.05 -6.73 12.18
CA GLU A 255 -0.87 -5.92 12.47
C GLU A 255 0.26 -6.74 13.10
N ASN A 256 -0.06 -7.64 14.03
CA ASN A 256 0.93 -8.54 14.61
C ASN A 256 1.54 -9.47 13.56
N GLN A 257 0.72 -10.02 12.68
CA GLN A 257 1.20 -10.89 11.60
C GLN A 257 2.05 -10.12 10.58
N MET A 258 1.68 -8.87 10.27
CA MET A 258 2.44 -7.98 9.40
C MET A 258 3.81 -7.66 9.99
N LEU A 259 3.91 -7.39 11.31
CA LEU A 259 5.19 -7.15 11.96
C LEU A 259 6.11 -8.37 11.89
N CYS A 260 5.58 -9.58 12.18
CA CYS A 260 6.32 -10.82 12.00
C CYS A 260 6.74 -11.03 10.56
N PHE A 261 5.82 -10.83 9.61
CA PHE A 261 6.07 -10.96 8.17
C PHE A 261 7.20 -10.06 7.69
N PHE A 262 7.29 -8.82 8.18
CA PHE A 262 8.39 -7.93 7.83
C PHE A 262 9.67 -8.26 8.59
N LYS A 263 9.59 -8.68 9.86
CA LYS A 263 10.74 -9.08 10.66
C LYS A 263 11.49 -10.28 10.06
N ASP A 264 10.77 -11.29 9.57
CA ASP A 264 11.37 -12.46 8.94
C ASP A 264 12.24 -12.13 7.69
N GLY A 265 12.05 -10.91 7.14
CA GLY A 265 12.91 -10.37 6.09
C GLY A 265 14.16 -9.64 6.60
N ILE A 266 14.34 -9.51 7.92
CA ILE A 266 15.50 -8.88 8.56
C ILE A 266 16.31 -10.00 9.23
N PRO A 267 17.59 -10.20 8.87
CA PRO A 267 18.47 -11.11 9.60
C PRO A 267 18.47 -10.77 11.08
N GLU A 268 18.38 -11.77 11.95
CA GLU A 268 18.63 -11.58 13.37
C GLU A 268 20.06 -11.08 13.55
N ALA A 269 20.24 -10.01 14.33
CA ALA A 269 21.53 -9.39 14.59
C ALA A 269 22.38 -10.25 15.55
#